data_2bff151ba1dabefac01559d1d100fc6d
#
_entry.id   2bff151ba1dabefac01559d1d100fc6d
#
_cell.length_a   1.000
_cell.length_b   1.000
_cell.length_c   1.000
_cell.angle_alpha   90.00
_cell.angle_beta   90.00
_cell.angle_gamma   90.00
#
_symmetry.space_group_name_H-M   'P 1'
#
loop_
_entity.id
_entity.type
_entity.pdbx_description
1 polymer ?
#
loop_
_entity_poly.entity_id
_entity_poly.type
_entity_poly.pdbx_seq_one_letter_code
_entity_poly.pdbx_strand_id
1 'polypeptide(L)'
;MRVCIVGASGKLGQYMVEHALTRGYDVIGVCREQSVEKLARFADRISIVPGATNDSDVIRRAVAGCDGVLVVLAPWGVGTHYASGTAQAVLDHAEPGARLVFSCGWHISLDGQDVYPLRFRAKVKILAGVGRLARVVDLDDQVEATRRIFASDTRWTVVRGSDLEEGPSEGLPVWSRHIGDPVLASNRTRRVDFALFMVDALTNDALLHEAPAIVGCNTASALSYSTADNGRREPAAHIESPARMQSWDPYRW
;
A
#
# COMPACT_ATOMS: atom_id res chain seq x y z
N MET A 1 18.10 -4.14 -9.13
CA MET A 1 16.99 -3.19 -8.99
C MET A 1 17.27 -2.30 -7.81
N ARG A 2 17.17 -0.98 -7.98
CA ARG A 2 17.32 0.00 -6.91
C ARG A 2 15.95 0.46 -6.45
N VAL A 3 15.67 0.37 -5.14
CA VAL A 3 14.32 0.58 -4.58
C VAL A 3 14.36 1.58 -3.45
N CYS A 4 13.51 2.60 -3.53
CA CYS A 4 13.27 3.53 -2.42
C CYS A 4 12.09 3.04 -1.57
N ILE A 5 12.23 3.03 -0.24
CA ILE A 5 11.17 2.67 0.71
C ILE A 5 10.84 3.90 1.57
N VAL A 6 9.71 4.54 1.26
CA VAL A 6 9.23 5.72 1.97
C VAL A 6 8.43 5.28 3.20
N GLY A 7 8.91 5.65 4.39
CA GLY A 7 8.40 5.15 5.67
C GLY A 7 9.12 3.88 6.16
N ALA A 8 10.38 3.69 5.77
CA ALA A 8 11.19 2.50 6.06
C ALA A 8 11.29 2.15 7.55
N SER A 9 11.29 3.12 8.46
CA SER A 9 11.41 2.89 9.91
C SER A 9 10.12 2.40 10.58
N GLY A 10 8.99 2.44 9.88
CA GLY A 10 7.72 1.89 10.39
C GLY A 10 7.74 0.35 10.42
N LYS A 11 6.82 -0.26 11.19
CA LYS A 11 6.72 -1.73 11.27
C LYS A 11 6.60 -2.39 9.89
N LEU A 12 5.74 -1.86 9.02
CA LEU A 12 5.57 -2.36 7.65
C LEU A 12 6.82 -2.08 6.81
N GLY A 13 7.39 -0.87 6.92
CA GLY A 13 8.59 -0.47 6.18
C GLY A 13 9.80 -1.35 6.48
N GLN A 14 10.02 -1.75 7.73
CA GLN A 14 11.12 -2.63 8.10
C GLN A 14 11.00 -4.02 7.46
N TYR A 15 9.79 -4.58 7.38
CA TYR A 15 9.56 -5.84 6.64
C TYR A 15 9.77 -5.68 5.12
N MET A 16 9.41 -4.52 4.55
CA MET A 16 9.74 -4.25 3.13
C MET A 16 11.24 -4.18 2.91
N VAL A 17 12.01 -3.56 3.83
CA VAL A 17 13.47 -3.56 3.77
C VAL A 17 14.02 -4.99 3.79
N GLU A 18 13.55 -5.85 4.71
CA GLU A 18 13.97 -7.24 4.78
C GLU A 18 13.71 -8.01 3.48
N HIS A 19 12.49 -7.91 2.95
CA HIS A 19 12.13 -8.60 1.71
C HIS A 19 12.88 -8.06 0.49
N ALA A 20 13.08 -6.75 0.40
CA ALA A 20 13.84 -6.14 -0.69
C ALA A 20 15.32 -6.58 -0.66
N LEU A 21 15.94 -6.58 0.52
CA LEU A 21 17.32 -7.08 0.71
C LEU A 21 17.45 -8.57 0.42
N THR A 22 16.45 -9.38 0.77
CA THR A 22 16.43 -10.84 0.47
C THR A 22 16.36 -11.07 -1.03
N ARG A 23 15.75 -10.19 -1.81
CA ARG A 23 15.73 -10.22 -3.29
C ARG A 23 16.99 -9.64 -3.93
N GLY A 24 17.97 -9.20 -3.14
CA GLY A 24 19.21 -8.60 -3.63
C GLY A 24 19.04 -7.19 -4.21
N TYR A 25 18.01 -6.46 -3.79
CA TYR A 25 17.80 -5.08 -4.22
C TYR A 25 18.73 -4.12 -3.47
N ASP A 26 19.17 -3.05 -4.15
CA ASP A 26 19.81 -1.89 -3.54
C ASP A 26 18.71 -1.01 -2.92
N VAL A 27 18.75 -0.82 -1.60
CA VAL A 27 17.65 -0.21 -0.84
C VAL A 27 18.02 1.16 -0.31
N ILE A 28 17.17 2.15 -0.60
CA ILE A 28 17.17 3.46 0.03
C ILE A 28 15.96 3.56 0.97
N GLY A 29 16.20 3.82 2.26
CA GLY A 29 15.14 4.00 3.25
C GLY A 29 14.92 5.48 3.59
N VAL A 30 13.68 5.98 3.44
CA VAL A 30 13.29 7.31 3.93
C VAL A 30 12.56 7.19 5.25
N CYS A 31 13.00 7.94 6.25
CA CYS A 31 12.34 8.02 7.54
C CYS A 31 12.66 9.35 8.25
N ARG A 32 11.81 9.74 9.20
CA ARG A 32 12.07 10.93 10.03
C ARG A 32 13.37 10.78 10.79
N GLU A 33 14.11 11.87 11.03
CA GLU A 33 15.40 11.90 11.70
C GLU A 33 15.36 11.15 13.04
N GLN A 34 14.35 11.41 13.90
CA GLN A 34 14.20 10.74 15.18
C GLN A 34 13.88 9.24 15.09
N SER A 35 13.73 8.70 13.90
CA SER A 35 13.41 7.29 13.65
C SER A 35 14.52 6.51 12.95
N VAL A 36 15.65 7.15 12.65
CA VAL A 36 16.80 6.53 11.99
C VAL A 36 17.33 5.33 12.78
N GLU A 37 17.41 5.47 14.10
CA GLU A 37 17.89 4.39 15.00
C GLU A 37 17.08 3.09 14.86
N LYS A 38 15.80 3.17 14.49
CA LYS A 38 14.96 1.97 14.24
C LYS A 38 15.44 1.14 13.05
N LEU A 39 16.29 1.71 12.20
CA LEU A 39 16.89 1.05 11.04
C LEU A 39 18.34 0.60 11.31
N ALA A 40 18.86 0.74 12.53
CA ALA A 40 20.25 0.42 12.86
C ALA A 40 20.65 -1.01 12.44
N ARG A 41 19.75 -1.98 12.55
CA ARG A 41 20.01 -3.37 12.12
C ARG A 41 20.24 -3.54 10.61
N PHE A 42 19.94 -2.52 9.82
CA PHE A 42 20.13 -2.51 8.37
C PHE A 42 21.21 -1.52 7.91
N ALA A 43 21.83 -0.75 8.83
CA ALA A 43 22.67 0.42 8.53
C ALA A 43 23.79 0.13 7.51
N ASP A 44 24.39 -1.06 7.57
CA ASP A 44 25.48 -1.46 6.65
C ASP A 44 24.97 -2.02 5.30
N ARG A 45 23.65 -2.13 5.12
CA ARG A 45 23.02 -2.80 3.99
C ARG A 45 22.08 -1.91 3.18
N ILE A 46 21.74 -0.73 3.70
CA ILE A 46 20.85 0.22 3.04
C ILE A 46 21.41 1.63 3.15
N SER A 47 21.04 2.48 2.20
CA SER A 47 21.24 3.92 2.31
C SER A 47 20.05 4.56 3.04
N ILE A 48 20.28 5.44 4.00
CA ILE A 48 19.20 6.10 4.75
C ILE A 48 19.18 7.59 4.36
N VAL A 49 18.01 8.08 3.97
CA VAL A 49 17.74 9.50 3.74
C VAL A 49 16.81 9.99 4.85
N PRO A 50 17.35 10.69 5.87
CA PRO A 50 16.54 11.22 6.95
C PRO A 50 15.74 12.45 6.48
N GLY A 51 14.51 12.56 6.99
CA GLY A 51 13.60 13.65 6.73
C GLY A 51 12.13 13.26 6.76
N ALA A 52 11.24 14.24 6.63
CA ALA A 52 9.80 13.97 6.57
C ALA A 52 9.43 13.35 5.22
N THR A 53 8.52 12.37 5.22
CA THR A 53 8.14 11.67 3.98
C THR A 53 7.26 12.51 3.05
N ASN A 54 6.70 13.61 3.54
CA ASN A 54 5.96 14.60 2.76
C ASN A 54 6.81 15.84 2.38
N ASP A 55 8.11 15.80 2.66
CA ASP A 55 9.05 16.82 2.20
C ASP A 55 9.50 16.49 0.78
N SER A 56 9.15 17.36 -0.15
CA SER A 56 9.42 17.20 -1.58
C SER A 56 10.91 17.06 -1.89
N ASP A 57 11.79 17.83 -1.23
CA ASP A 57 13.22 17.77 -1.45
C ASP A 57 13.86 16.49 -0.89
N VAL A 58 13.35 16.00 0.22
CA VAL A 58 13.76 14.70 0.79
C VAL A 58 13.41 13.58 -0.17
N ILE A 59 12.17 13.55 -0.67
CA ILE A 59 11.71 12.53 -1.61
C ILE A 59 12.48 12.62 -2.92
N ARG A 60 12.64 13.81 -3.50
CA ARG A 60 13.40 14.01 -4.75
C ARG A 60 14.80 13.40 -4.68
N ARG A 61 15.51 13.60 -3.55
CA ARG A 61 16.85 13.00 -3.38
C ARG A 61 16.81 11.49 -3.21
N ALA A 62 15.78 10.97 -2.53
CA ALA A 62 15.70 9.54 -2.21
C ALA A 62 15.27 8.68 -3.40
N VAL A 63 14.39 9.19 -4.28
CA VAL A 63 13.86 8.41 -5.41
C VAL A 63 14.74 8.52 -6.68
N ALA A 64 15.73 9.41 -6.68
CA ALA A 64 16.60 9.60 -7.82
C ALA A 64 17.34 8.31 -8.21
N GLY A 65 17.20 7.90 -9.48
CA GLY A 65 17.79 6.68 -10.02
C GLY A 65 17.22 5.38 -9.45
N CYS A 66 16.02 5.42 -8.85
CA CYS A 66 15.34 4.22 -8.38
C CYS A 66 14.45 3.62 -9.48
N ASP A 67 14.53 2.29 -9.64
CA ASP A 67 13.67 1.52 -10.54
C ASP A 67 12.26 1.31 -9.94
N GLY A 68 12.14 1.39 -8.61
CA GLY A 68 10.90 1.21 -7.90
C GLY A 68 10.81 2.00 -6.60
N VAL A 69 9.58 2.36 -6.19
CA VAL A 69 9.32 3.08 -4.94
C VAL A 69 8.18 2.39 -4.18
N LEU A 70 8.46 1.99 -2.94
CA LEU A 70 7.47 1.45 -2.00
C LEU A 70 7.08 2.55 -1.01
N VAL A 71 5.79 2.83 -0.87
CA VAL A 71 5.30 3.95 -0.07
C VAL A 71 4.29 3.48 0.97
N VAL A 72 4.58 3.77 2.24
CA VAL A 72 3.63 3.53 3.33
C VAL A 72 2.75 4.78 3.50
N LEU A 73 1.51 4.73 3.00
CA LEU A 73 0.51 5.76 3.24
C LEU A 73 -0.23 5.45 4.55
N ALA A 74 0.40 5.78 5.67
CA ALA A 74 -0.23 5.57 6.97
C ALA A 74 -1.28 6.66 7.25
N PRO A 75 -2.49 6.28 7.74
CA PRO A 75 -3.49 7.27 8.17
C PRO A 75 -3.12 7.93 9.51
N TRP A 76 -2.05 7.44 10.14
CA TRP A 76 -1.53 7.92 11.42
C TRP A 76 -0.38 8.87 11.16
N GLY A 77 -0.58 10.15 11.32
CA GLY A 77 0.47 11.12 11.07
C GLY A 77 0.40 12.33 11.98
N VAL A 78 1.54 12.97 12.13
CA VAL A 78 1.66 14.24 12.83
C VAL A 78 1.48 15.35 11.80
N GLY A 79 0.25 15.78 11.60
CA GLY A 79 -0.06 16.91 10.71
C GLY A 79 -1.12 16.59 9.65
N THR A 80 -1.75 17.65 9.12
CA THR A 80 -2.69 17.58 8.00
C THR A 80 -1.95 17.33 6.68
N HIS A 81 -2.57 16.61 5.75
CA HIS A 81 -2.05 16.36 4.40
C HIS A 81 -0.73 15.58 4.34
N TYR A 82 -0.49 14.69 5.32
CA TYR A 82 0.75 13.93 5.37
C TYR A 82 0.79 12.84 4.29
N ALA A 83 -0.28 12.06 4.13
CA ALA A 83 -0.35 11.00 3.12
C ALA A 83 -0.44 11.58 1.70
N SER A 84 -1.27 12.59 1.49
CA SER A 84 -1.43 13.25 0.19
C SER A 84 -0.18 14.00 -0.24
N GLY A 85 0.53 14.65 0.70
CA GLY A 85 1.82 15.28 0.43
C GLY A 85 2.91 14.26 0.08
N THR A 86 2.97 13.13 0.80
CA THR A 86 3.90 12.03 0.49
C THR A 86 3.64 11.45 -0.91
N ALA A 87 2.37 11.17 -1.22
CA ALA A 87 2.00 10.66 -2.52
C ALA A 87 2.38 11.64 -3.64
N GLN A 88 2.05 12.92 -3.47
CA GLN A 88 2.37 13.96 -4.45
C GLN A 88 3.87 14.07 -4.69
N ALA A 89 4.68 14.13 -3.62
CA ALA A 89 6.13 14.23 -3.76
C ALA A 89 6.73 13.02 -4.52
N VAL A 90 6.20 11.81 -4.29
CA VAL A 90 6.64 10.62 -5.04
C VAL A 90 6.21 10.69 -6.50
N LEU A 91 4.98 11.10 -6.79
CA LEU A 91 4.48 11.24 -8.16
C LEU A 91 5.27 12.30 -8.96
N ASP A 92 5.66 13.39 -8.31
CA ASP A 92 6.38 14.50 -8.96
C ASP A 92 7.84 14.17 -9.25
N HIS A 93 8.46 13.28 -8.48
CA HIS A 93 9.93 13.10 -8.50
C HIS A 93 10.40 11.69 -8.83
N ALA A 94 9.54 10.69 -8.86
CA ALA A 94 9.93 9.35 -9.26
C ALA A 94 10.43 9.34 -10.73
N GLU A 95 11.40 8.48 -11.02
CA GLU A 95 11.94 8.33 -12.37
C GLU A 95 10.82 7.92 -13.36
N PRO A 96 10.84 8.46 -14.59
CA PRO A 96 9.94 8.01 -15.64
C PRO A 96 10.06 6.49 -15.85
N GLY A 97 8.96 5.77 -15.66
CA GLY A 97 8.94 4.30 -15.78
C GLY A 97 9.24 3.53 -14.50
N ALA A 98 9.61 4.20 -13.39
CA ALA A 98 9.72 3.56 -12.09
C ALA A 98 8.39 2.91 -11.66
N ARG A 99 8.45 1.75 -11.02
CA ARG A 99 7.29 1.07 -10.46
C ARG A 99 6.94 1.65 -9.09
N LEU A 100 5.75 2.22 -8.94
CA LEU A 100 5.29 2.85 -7.71
C LEU A 100 4.27 1.96 -7.01
N VAL A 101 4.55 1.55 -5.78
CA VAL A 101 3.64 0.68 -5.00
C VAL A 101 3.30 1.38 -3.69
N PHE A 102 2.03 1.72 -3.52
CA PHE A 102 1.52 2.42 -2.35
C PHE A 102 0.69 1.46 -1.48
N SER A 103 0.78 1.61 -0.15
CA SER A 103 -0.11 0.91 0.78
C SER A 103 -1.26 1.79 1.22
N CYS A 104 -2.45 1.23 1.36
CA CYS A 104 -3.58 1.89 2.00
C CYS A 104 -4.48 0.87 2.72
N GLY A 105 -5.58 1.33 3.28
CA GLY A 105 -6.58 0.45 3.91
C GLY A 105 -7.71 0.03 2.96
N TRP A 106 -8.48 -0.94 3.37
CA TRP A 106 -9.64 -1.43 2.61
C TRP A 106 -10.75 -0.41 2.39
N HIS A 107 -10.75 0.71 3.11
CA HIS A 107 -11.74 1.78 2.92
C HIS A 107 -11.55 2.56 1.61
N ILE A 108 -10.43 2.33 0.89
CA ILE A 108 -10.18 2.91 -0.43
C ILE A 108 -10.80 2.02 -1.49
N SER A 109 -11.54 2.62 -2.42
CA SER A 109 -12.09 1.96 -3.60
C SER A 109 -11.53 2.62 -4.87
N LEU A 110 -11.23 1.81 -5.89
CA LEU A 110 -10.75 2.32 -7.18
C LEU A 110 -11.92 2.76 -8.08
N ASP A 111 -12.98 1.96 -8.14
CA ASP A 111 -14.09 2.08 -9.10
C ASP A 111 -15.48 2.12 -8.45
N GLY A 112 -15.54 2.09 -7.11
CA GLY A 112 -16.79 2.12 -6.36
C GLY A 112 -17.59 0.80 -6.38
N GLN A 113 -17.02 -0.30 -6.88
CA GLN A 113 -17.69 -1.61 -6.95
C GLN A 113 -17.48 -2.47 -5.69
N ASP A 114 -16.73 -1.97 -4.71
CA ASP A 114 -16.50 -2.66 -3.46
C ASP A 114 -17.80 -2.83 -2.64
N VAL A 115 -18.03 -4.04 -2.14
CA VAL A 115 -19.17 -4.36 -1.27
C VAL A 115 -18.69 -4.62 0.16
N TYR A 116 -18.96 -3.65 1.03
CA TYR A 116 -18.48 -3.71 2.41
C TYR A 116 -19.54 -4.30 3.37
N PRO A 117 -19.17 -5.25 4.24
CA PRO A 117 -20.02 -5.71 5.35
C PRO A 117 -20.43 -4.54 6.24
N LEU A 118 -21.68 -4.55 6.77
CA LEU A 118 -22.20 -3.48 7.63
C LEU A 118 -21.29 -3.18 8.83
N ARG A 119 -20.72 -4.22 9.44
CA ARG A 119 -19.76 -4.10 10.56
C ARG A 119 -18.49 -3.32 10.16
N PHE A 120 -17.98 -3.52 8.93
CA PHE A 120 -16.81 -2.79 8.44
C PHE A 120 -17.16 -1.32 8.20
N ARG A 121 -18.31 -1.05 7.56
CA ARG A 121 -18.81 0.32 7.35
C ARG A 121 -18.98 1.08 8.68
N ALA A 122 -19.54 0.43 9.70
CA ALA A 122 -19.68 1.00 11.04
C ALA A 122 -18.29 1.29 11.65
N LYS A 123 -17.34 0.34 11.56
CA LYS A 123 -15.96 0.50 12.08
C LYS A 123 -15.26 1.71 11.44
N VAL A 124 -15.33 1.84 10.11
CA VAL A 124 -14.72 2.96 9.38
C VAL A 124 -15.35 4.30 9.76
N LYS A 125 -16.69 4.38 9.87
CA LYS A 125 -17.39 5.61 10.28
C LYS A 125 -17.03 6.03 11.71
N ILE A 126 -16.95 5.09 12.65
CA ILE A 126 -16.55 5.36 14.03
C ILE A 126 -15.10 5.83 14.06
N LEU A 127 -14.19 5.15 13.35
CA LEU A 127 -12.78 5.49 13.30
C LEU A 127 -12.54 6.86 12.69
N ALA A 128 -13.23 7.20 11.59
CA ALA A 128 -13.20 8.51 10.96
C ALA A 128 -13.70 9.62 11.90
N GLY A 129 -14.83 9.38 12.61
CA GLY A 129 -15.40 10.33 13.56
C GLY A 129 -14.49 10.58 14.77
N VAL A 130 -14.02 9.52 15.41
CA VAL A 130 -13.11 9.61 16.57
C VAL A 130 -11.75 10.16 16.15
N GLY A 131 -11.21 9.71 15.01
CA GLY A 131 -9.92 10.15 14.49
C GLY A 131 -9.90 11.65 14.18
N ARG A 132 -10.98 12.15 13.57
CA ARG A 132 -11.17 13.59 13.28
C ARG A 132 -11.24 14.41 14.55
N LEU A 133 -11.94 13.93 15.58
CA LEU A 133 -12.05 14.60 16.88
C LEU A 133 -10.71 14.59 17.63
N ALA A 134 -9.99 13.48 17.63
CA ALA A 134 -8.71 13.31 18.34
C ALA A 134 -7.50 13.82 17.53
N ARG A 135 -7.66 14.16 16.24
CA ARG A 135 -6.58 14.54 15.31
C ARG A 135 -5.45 13.50 15.21
N VAL A 136 -5.78 12.23 15.39
CA VAL A 136 -4.80 11.12 15.41
C VAL A 136 -4.85 10.30 14.14
N VAL A 137 -5.99 10.28 13.43
CA VAL A 137 -6.22 9.52 12.20
C VAL A 137 -6.84 10.44 11.17
N ASP A 138 -6.22 10.52 10.00
CA ASP A 138 -6.75 11.26 8.85
C ASP A 138 -7.01 10.30 7.68
N LEU A 139 -8.21 9.72 7.65
CA LEU A 139 -8.63 8.85 6.55
C LEU A 139 -8.94 9.68 5.28
N ASP A 140 -9.38 10.92 5.44
CA ASP A 140 -9.69 11.81 4.31
C ASP A 140 -8.42 12.15 3.52
N ASP A 141 -7.29 12.34 4.23
CA ASP A 141 -5.99 12.58 3.60
C ASP A 141 -5.49 11.35 2.84
N GLN A 142 -5.73 10.14 3.35
CA GLN A 142 -5.38 8.90 2.62
C GLN A 142 -6.24 8.73 1.35
N VAL A 143 -7.52 9.15 1.41
CA VAL A 143 -8.41 9.19 0.24
C VAL A 143 -7.90 10.18 -0.80
N GLU A 144 -7.51 11.38 -0.38
CA GLU A 144 -6.95 12.39 -1.29
C GLU A 144 -5.62 11.91 -1.91
N ALA A 145 -4.77 11.24 -1.12
CA ALA A 145 -3.54 10.63 -1.62
C ALA A 145 -3.83 9.63 -2.75
N THR A 146 -4.75 8.70 -2.51
CA THR A 146 -5.10 7.68 -3.52
C THR A 146 -5.79 8.25 -4.73
N ARG A 147 -6.63 9.29 -4.58
CA ARG A 147 -7.23 10.01 -5.71
C ARG A 147 -6.18 10.58 -6.66
N ARG A 148 -5.10 11.18 -6.12
CA ARG A 148 -3.97 11.69 -6.92
C ARG A 148 -3.23 10.57 -7.63
N ILE A 149 -2.98 9.45 -6.95
CA ILE A 149 -2.32 8.29 -7.52
C ILE A 149 -3.13 7.73 -8.69
N PHE A 150 -4.44 7.49 -8.50
CA PHE A 150 -5.32 6.95 -9.54
C PHE A 150 -5.47 7.87 -10.76
N ALA A 151 -5.33 9.18 -10.56
CA ALA A 151 -5.38 10.16 -11.65
C ALA A 151 -4.05 10.35 -12.39
N SER A 152 -2.96 9.73 -11.92
CA SER A 152 -1.64 9.87 -12.53
C SER A 152 -1.39 8.86 -13.64
N ASP A 153 -0.53 9.22 -14.59
CA ASP A 153 -0.08 8.34 -15.67
C ASP A 153 1.16 7.50 -15.28
N THR A 154 1.53 7.50 -13.98
CA THR A 154 2.67 6.72 -13.49
C THR A 154 2.37 5.23 -13.42
N ARG A 155 3.39 4.39 -13.31
CA ARG A 155 3.23 2.92 -13.21
C ARG A 155 2.88 2.50 -11.77
N TRP A 156 1.70 2.87 -11.30
CA TRP A 156 1.28 2.66 -9.92
C TRP A 156 0.58 1.33 -9.67
N THR A 157 0.66 0.89 -8.40
CA THR A 157 -0.20 -0.11 -7.76
C THR A 157 -0.55 0.41 -6.36
N VAL A 158 -1.81 0.26 -5.92
CA VAL A 158 -2.24 0.62 -4.57
C VAL A 158 -2.70 -0.62 -3.82
N VAL A 159 -1.85 -1.17 -2.96
CA VAL A 159 -2.17 -2.39 -2.19
C VAL A 159 -3.04 -2.05 -0.99
N ARG A 160 -4.25 -2.59 -0.97
CA ARG A 160 -5.26 -2.36 0.05
C ARG A 160 -5.19 -3.44 1.14
N GLY A 161 -4.67 -3.04 2.31
CA GLY A 161 -4.47 -3.93 3.45
C GLY A 161 -5.75 -4.17 4.24
N SER A 162 -5.92 -5.41 4.69
CA SER A 162 -6.90 -5.86 5.67
C SER A 162 -6.48 -5.51 7.11
N ASP A 163 -7.11 -6.11 8.12
CA ASP A 163 -6.63 -6.04 9.51
C ASP A 163 -5.26 -6.74 9.61
N LEU A 164 -4.23 -5.97 10.01
CA LEU A 164 -2.86 -6.45 10.06
C LEU A 164 -2.55 -7.11 11.41
N GLU A 165 -2.01 -8.32 11.34
CA GLU A 165 -1.56 -9.10 12.50
C GLU A 165 -0.04 -9.23 12.53
N GLU A 166 0.53 -9.36 13.73
CA GLU A 166 1.92 -9.76 13.91
C GLU A 166 2.04 -11.28 13.89
N GLY A 167 3.20 -11.80 13.51
CA GLY A 167 3.48 -13.24 13.50
C GLY A 167 4.45 -13.63 12.38
N PRO A 168 4.84 -14.91 12.32
CA PRO A 168 5.67 -15.42 11.24
C PRO A 168 4.95 -15.31 9.90
N SER A 169 5.73 -15.24 8.80
CA SER A 169 5.19 -15.26 7.45
C SER A 169 4.42 -16.54 7.17
N GLU A 170 3.27 -16.40 6.54
CA GLU A 170 2.44 -17.48 6.02
C GLU A 170 2.59 -17.63 4.50
N GLY A 171 3.30 -16.69 3.87
CA GLY A 171 3.53 -16.68 2.43
C GLY A 171 2.85 -15.53 1.71
N LEU A 172 2.90 -15.54 0.38
CA LEU A 172 2.33 -14.46 -0.43
C LEU A 172 0.80 -14.40 -0.26
N PRO A 173 0.23 -13.25 0.13
CA PRO A 173 -1.21 -13.06 0.24
C PRO A 173 -1.96 -13.34 -1.07
N VAL A 174 -3.19 -13.80 -0.95
CA VAL A 174 -4.14 -13.80 -2.06
C VAL A 174 -4.82 -12.45 -2.18
N TRP A 175 -5.34 -12.13 -3.37
CA TRP A 175 -5.93 -10.84 -3.61
C TRP A 175 -7.16 -10.92 -4.53
N SER A 176 -7.99 -9.88 -4.45
CA SER A 176 -9.08 -9.63 -5.39
C SER A 176 -9.17 -8.13 -5.70
N ARG A 177 -9.78 -7.80 -6.85
CA ARG A 177 -10.04 -6.41 -7.24
C ARG A 177 -11.07 -5.74 -6.35
N HIS A 178 -12.08 -6.49 -5.89
CA HIS A 178 -13.20 -5.91 -5.15
C HIS A 178 -13.37 -6.53 -3.78
N ILE A 179 -13.56 -5.68 -2.79
CA ILE A 179 -13.99 -6.10 -1.46
C ILE A 179 -15.43 -6.59 -1.57
N GLY A 180 -15.74 -7.69 -0.90
CA GLY A 180 -16.98 -8.44 -1.09
C GLY A 180 -16.77 -9.76 -1.81
N ASP A 181 -15.63 -9.93 -2.47
CA ASP A 181 -15.21 -11.22 -2.98
C ASP A 181 -15.08 -12.22 -1.79
N PRO A 182 -15.66 -13.42 -1.91
CA PRO A 182 -15.59 -14.44 -0.84
C PRO A 182 -14.18 -14.79 -0.38
N VAL A 183 -13.16 -14.71 -1.26
CA VAL A 183 -11.76 -14.96 -0.90
C VAL A 183 -11.25 -14.01 0.18
N LEU A 184 -11.79 -12.80 0.25
CA LEU A 184 -11.39 -11.75 1.21
C LEU A 184 -12.18 -11.81 2.54
N ALA A 185 -13.13 -12.74 2.73
CA ALA A 185 -14.05 -12.73 3.86
C ALA A 185 -13.38 -12.80 5.24
N SER A 186 -12.19 -13.39 5.35
CA SER A 186 -11.43 -13.49 6.61
C SER A 186 -10.83 -12.17 7.10
N ASN A 187 -10.61 -11.19 6.22
CA ASN A 187 -10.12 -9.84 6.54
C ASN A 187 -8.89 -9.80 7.47
N ARG A 188 -7.91 -10.69 7.29
CA ARG A 188 -6.67 -10.71 8.09
C ARG A 188 -5.46 -10.98 7.23
N THR A 189 -4.36 -10.26 7.51
CA THR A 189 -3.08 -10.45 6.81
C THR A 189 -1.94 -10.27 7.80
N ARG A 190 -0.93 -11.13 7.78
CA ARG A 190 0.32 -10.89 8.51
C ARG A 190 1.00 -9.65 7.94
N ARG A 191 1.53 -8.79 8.83
CA ARG A 191 2.20 -7.56 8.40
C ARG A 191 3.44 -7.86 7.55
N VAL A 192 4.18 -8.92 7.88
CA VAL A 192 5.31 -9.40 7.10
C VAL A 192 4.90 -9.82 5.69
N ASP A 193 3.73 -10.45 5.53
CA ASP A 193 3.22 -10.89 4.25
C ASP A 193 2.63 -9.74 3.43
N PHE A 194 2.06 -8.74 4.10
CA PHE A 194 1.67 -7.49 3.42
C PHE A 194 2.90 -6.83 2.78
N ALA A 195 4.00 -6.74 3.52
CA ALA A 195 5.26 -6.23 2.99
C ALA A 195 5.80 -7.10 1.84
N LEU A 196 5.71 -8.42 1.96
CA LEU A 196 6.08 -9.36 0.90
C LEU A 196 5.30 -9.09 -0.39
N PHE A 197 3.98 -8.92 -0.30
CA PHE A 197 3.12 -8.61 -1.45
C PHE A 197 3.49 -7.27 -2.09
N MET A 198 3.78 -6.23 -1.30
CA MET A 198 4.20 -4.94 -1.83
C MET A 198 5.53 -5.02 -2.57
N VAL A 199 6.50 -5.77 -2.05
CA VAL A 199 7.79 -5.98 -2.74
C VAL A 199 7.60 -6.83 -4.00
N ASP A 200 6.70 -7.82 -3.98
CA ASP A 200 6.34 -8.62 -5.15
C ASP A 200 5.71 -7.77 -6.27
N ALA A 201 4.86 -6.84 -5.90
CA ALA A 201 4.20 -5.93 -6.84
C ALA A 201 5.15 -5.04 -7.65
N LEU A 202 6.41 -4.86 -7.21
CA LEU A 202 7.42 -4.12 -7.98
C LEU A 202 7.71 -4.75 -9.35
N THR A 203 7.59 -6.05 -9.47
CA THR A 203 7.91 -6.82 -10.69
C THR A 203 6.71 -7.55 -11.29
N ASN A 204 5.54 -7.42 -10.68
CA ASN A 204 4.33 -8.09 -11.14
C ASN A 204 3.48 -7.14 -12.01
N ASP A 205 3.58 -7.29 -13.33
CA ASP A 205 2.86 -6.43 -14.27
C ASP A 205 1.33 -6.64 -14.27
N ALA A 206 0.84 -7.78 -13.76
CA ALA A 206 -0.61 -7.99 -13.58
C ALA A 206 -1.24 -7.04 -12.56
N LEU A 207 -0.40 -6.38 -11.73
CA LEU A 207 -0.83 -5.40 -10.74
C LEU A 207 -0.67 -3.95 -11.20
N LEU A 208 -0.26 -3.72 -12.46
CA LEU A 208 -0.12 -2.37 -13.01
C LEU A 208 -1.48 -1.69 -13.12
N HIS A 209 -1.61 -0.48 -12.55
CA HIS A 209 -2.86 0.29 -12.46
C HIS A 209 -4.00 -0.45 -11.73
N GLU A 210 -3.64 -1.34 -10.81
CA GLU A 210 -4.58 -2.10 -9.99
C GLU A 210 -4.54 -1.64 -8.53
N ALA A 211 -5.68 -1.82 -7.84
CA ALA A 211 -5.80 -1.59 -6.41
C ALA A 211 -6.21 -2.90 -5.68
N PRO A 212 -5.31 -3.92 -5.65
CA PRO A 212 -5.62 -5.21 -5.07
C PRO A 212 -5.95 -5.10 -3.57
N ALA A 213 -7.10 -5.65 -3.16
CA ALA A 213 -7.41 -5.93 -1.77
C ALA A 213 -6.84 -7.30 -1.42
N ILE A 214 -6.05 -7.39 -0.35
CA ILE A 214 -5.32 -8.62 -0.01
C ILE A 214 -5.79 -9.22 1.33
N VAL A 215 -5.62 -10.53 1.45
CA VAL A 215 -5.83 -11.32 2.67
C VAL A 215 -4.77 -12.41 2.76
N GLY A 216 -4.40 -12.82 4.00
CA GLY A 216 -3.42 -13.87 4.21
C GLY A 216 -3.81 -15.19 3.52
N CYS A 217 -2.84 -15.85 2.87
CA CYS A 217 -3.06 -17.08 2.09
C CYS A 217 -3.53 -18.27 2.94
N ASN A 218 -3.23 -18.29 4.24
CA ASN A 218 -3.66 -19.36 5.17
C ASN A 218 -4.95 -19.04 5.93
N THR A 219 -5.66 -17.97 5.53
CA THR A 219 -6.96 -17.67 6.13
C THR A 219 -8.04 -18.66 5.65
N ALA A 220 -9.08 -18.86 6.47
CA ALA A 220 -10.14 -19.80 6.13
C ALA A 220 -10.81 -19.49 4.77
N SER A 221 -11.01 -18.21 4.45
CA SER A 221 -11.59 -17.81 3.16
C SER A 221 -10.65 -18.10 1.98
N ALA A 222 -9.35 -17.82 2.12
CA ALA A 222 -8.37 -18.07 1.08
C ALA A 222 -8.23 -19.59 0.78
N LEU A 223 -8.17 -20.41 1.85
CA LEU A 223 -8.07 -21.88 1.70
C LEU A 223 -9.33 -22.47 1.07
N SER A 224 -10.53 -22.01 1.47
CA SER A 224 -11.78 -22.45 0.87
C SER A 224 -11.88 -22.14 -0.61
N TYR A 225 -11.34 -20.97 -1.03
CA TYR A 225 -11.33 -20.55 -2.42
C TYR A 225 -10.35 -21.39 -3.26
N SER A 226 -9.14 -21.66 -2.74
CA SER A 226 -8.13 -22.47 -3.44
C SER A 226 -8.57 -23.91 -3.68
N THR A 227 -9.39 -24.49 -2.78
CA THR A 227 -9.96 -25.82 -2.95
C THR A 227 -11.10 -25.88 -3.97
N ALA A 228 -11.82 -24.77 -4.17
CA ALA A 228 -12.90 -24.66 -5.16
C ALA A 228 -12.39 -24.40 -6.58
N ASP A 229 -11.20 -23.76 -6.72
CA ASP A 229 -10.68 -23.25 -8.01
C ASP A 229 -9.75 -24.24 -8.73
N ASN A 230 -9.58 -25.47 -8.26
CA ASN A 230 -8.87 -26.51 -9.02
C ASN A 230 -9.53 -26.87 -10.38
N GLY A 231 -10.55 -26.12 -10.79
CA GLY A 231 -11.31 -26.32 -12.03
C GLY A 231 -11.47 -25.12 -12.97
N ARG A 232 -11.08 -23.88 -12.56
CA ARG A 232 -11.30 -22.68 -13.40
C ARG A 232 -10.22 -21.62 -13.20
N ARG A 233 -9.18 -21.65 -14.01
CA ARG A 233 -8.32 -20.48 -14.25
C ARG A 233 -8.56 -19.96 -15.66
N GLU A 234 -9.37 -18.91 -15.79
CA GLU A 234 -9.29 -18.01 -16.94
C GLU A 234 -8.42 -16.82 -16.56
N PRO A 235 -7.45 -16.41 -17.40
CA PRO A 235 -6.68 -15.20 -17.16
C PRO A 235 -7.62 -13.98 -17.31
N ALA A 236 -7.52 -13.05 -16.35
CA ALA A 236 -8.29 -11.81 -16.38
C ALA A 236 -8.06 -11.07 -17.70
N ALA A 237 -9.15 -10.82 -18.44
CA ALA A 237 -9.13 -10.05 -19.65
C ALA A 237 -8.64 -8.61 -19.39
N HIS A 238 -7.78 -8.11 -20.27
CA HIS A 238 -7.39 -6.70 -20.33
C HIS A 238 -8.65 -5.84 -20.44
N ILE A 239 -8.89 -4.98 -19.46
CA ILE A 239 -9.93 -3.97 -19.51
C ILE A 239 -9.24 -2.65 -19.88
N GLU A 240 -9.80 -1.99 -20.91
CA GLU A 240 -9.44 -0.65 -21.35
C GLU A 240 -9.43 0.35 -20.17
N SER A 241 -8.53 1.34 -20.22
CA SER A 241 -8.41 2.43 -19.26
C SER A 241 -9.75 2.97 -18.81
N PRO A 242 -10.00 3.11 -17.49
CA PRO A 242 -11.30 3.60 -17.03
C PRO A 242 -11.50 5.06 -17.46
N ALA A 243 -12.63 5.32 -18.09
CA ALA A 243 -13.12 6.67 -18.35
C ALA A 243 -13.07 7.50 -17.06
N ARG A 244 -12.59 8.75 -17.18
CA ARG A 244 -12.40 9.74 -16.13
C ARG A 244 -13.44 9.64 -15.01
N MET A 245 -12.95 9.40 -13.80
CA MET A 245 -13.72 9.37 -12.56
C MET A 245 -14.45 10.70 -12.36
N GLN A 246 -15.74 10.76 -12.66
CA GLN A 246 -16.63 11.86 -12.27
C GLN A 246 -17.15 11.56 -10.86
N SER A 247 -16.88 12.43 -9.90
CA SER A 247 -17.43 12.51 -8.54
C SER A 247 -17.41 11.21 -7.72
N TRP A 248 -16.24 10.76 -7.29
CA TRP A 248 -16.11 9.70 -6.30
C TRP A 248 -16.25 10.28 -4.87
N ASP A 249 -17.26 9.80 -4.12
CA ASP A 249 -17.44 10.07 -2.69
C ASP A 249 -17.07 8.81 -1.89
N PRO A 250 -15.93 8.80 -1.17
CA PRO A 250 -15.43 7.62 -0.47
C PRO A 250 -16.32 7.15 0.68
N TYR A 251 -17.31 7.96 1.09
CA TYR A 251 -18.25 7.67 2.17
C TYR A 251 -19.69 7.41 1.69
N ARG A 252 -19.90 7.41 0.39
CA ARG A 252 -21.20 7.15 -0.23
C ARG A 252 -21.39 5.65 -0.43
N TRP A 253 -21.74 4.98 0.65
CA TRP A 253 -22.14 3.59 0.72
C TRP A 253 -23.52 3.39 1.23
#